data_45bc18e3cb9e12995405fcebd2c97519
#
_entry.id   45bc18e3cb9e12995405fcebd2c97519
#
_cell.length_a   1.000
_cell.length_b   1.000
_cell.length_c   1.000
_cell.angle_alpha   90.00
_cell.angle_beta   90.00
_cell.angle_gamma   90.00
#
_symmetry.space_group_name_H-M   'P 1'
#
loop_
_entity.id
_entity.type
_entity.pdbx_description
1 polymer ?
#
loop_
_entity_poly.entity_id
_entity_poly.type
_entity_poly.pdbx_seq_one_letter_code
_entity_poly.pdbx_strand_id
1 'polypeptide(L)'
;MSAHSIEVLGNTFTHKDTLKSTFKLWWKGESWKGKYRAGSLLLPRLISYCSKNQLKLLVDGERLGEVEIDLPTDYAEDYEKDTVNHSAQGQGGKPLTTHSLATVITPLGYEKINVKPISEEPPEGDYHELLTADSPYSEMRAEQEHLLPLISEKLEAGYKNIIVECPTGSGKSALSYWLPLVFNTNCYISTPLKGLQKQYIADHPFMASAMGKANYDCALEDSELAELDLQGCNASNAPCRVIEDYQCSHALTTDDLEGVINGESFTTPCGYYSAYAEGLKNRWFIGNTTYLTAMKLFGKPSLPTRPLLIVDEAHTVPETIEQFCGFALSRKRIARLIHGKNYTVKDMSEVMEEYPFPSVESMRVNTTPETRRSDCIKILLFLRAIAKEVETRLKHRKYKPDEMGDAKAFIQHTTLMMKELQVNWEGWVYQFDDDDLRNQLKVEPLSVADYAEDCFLSLGKQRVFMSGTIVSDTIFMSELGLNPEETVFLRVNESTFPVSKRPLAIKRNGGLMIWNKESQGIQFSDLKKTANVVAEIASHYPNHKGLILPYTDGIESAVVDILSDNHPEIAARLIQHTKNPKERDGVLEGFKGDSGNGILIST
;
A
#
# COMPACT_ATOMS: atom_id res chain seq x y z
N MET A 1 0.04 13.88 30.15
CA MET A 1 0.91 12.72 29.88
C MET A 1 2.28 13.02 30.43
N SER A 2 2.80 12.18 31.31
CA SER A 2 4.14 12.33 31.89
C SER A 2 5.19 12.10 30.79
N ALA A 3 6.20 12.95 30.74
CA ALA A 3 7.33 12.77 29.84
C ALA A 3 8.57 12.46 30.68
N HIS A 4 9.31 11.43 30.32
CA HIS A 4 10.55 11.06 30.95
C HIS A 4 11.69 11.98 30.53
N SER A 5 12.46 12.48 31.47
CA SER A 5 13.70 13.23 31.23
C SER A 5 14.83 12.24 30.99
N ILE A 6 15.51 12.38 29.86
CA ILE A 6 16.57 11.45 29.43
C ILE A 6 17.90 12.16 29.45
N GLU A 7 18.93 11.50 30.00
CA GLU A 7 20.29 11.97 29.99
C GLU A 7 21.29 10.84 29.71
N VAL A 8 22.15 11.02 28.69
CA VAL A 8 23.19 10.05 28.32
C VAL A 8 24.57 10.62 28.61
N LEU A 9 25.35 9.87 29.36
CA LEU A 9 26.68 10.22 29.86
C LEU A 9 27.72 9.18 29.40
N GLY A 10 28.98 9.56 29.47
CA GLY A 10 30.11 8.68 29.17
C GLY A 10 30.89 9.13 27.94
N ASN A 11 31.65 8.22 27.32
CA ASN A 11 32.42 8.56 26.12
C ASN A 11 31.49 8.62 24.89
N THR A 12 30.73 9.72 24.76
CA THR A 12 29.71 9.91 23.75
C THR A 12 30.23 10.52 22.45
N PHE A 13 31.52 10.83 22.33
CA PHE A 13 32.08 11.53 21.18
C PHE A 13 31.85 10.75 19.86
N THR A 14 32.09 9.45 19.87
CA THR A 14 31.88 8.57 18.70
C THR A 14 30.40 8.31 18.40
N HIS A 15 29.50 8.63 19.34
CA HIS A 15 28.07 8.36 19.28
C HIS A 15 27.22 9.61 19.03
N LYS A 16 27.85 10.79 18.90
CA LYS A 16 27.17 12.09 18.81
C LYS A 16 26.11 12.17 17.71
N ASP A 17 26.42 11.65 16.53
CA ASP A 17 25.51 11.72 15.39
C ASP A 17 24.29 10.79 15.58
N THR A 18 24.49 9.61 16.16
CA THR A 18 23.41 8.68 16.49
C THR A 18 22.53 9.23 17.60
N LEU A 19 23.13 9.77 18.68
CA LEU A 19 22.37 10.37 19.78
C LEU A 19 21.51 11.55 19.32
N LYS A 20 22.05 12.36 18.41
CA LYS A 20 21.33 13.51 17.85
C LYS A 20 20.27 13.11 16.82
N SER A 21 20.62 12.31 15.83
CA SER A 21 19.74 12.03 14.68
C SER A 21 18.70 10.96 15.00
N THR A 22 19.12 9.84 15.58
CA THR A 22 18.25 8.69 15.86
C THR A 22 17.44 8.90 17.14
N PHE A 23 18.11 9.29 18.23
CA PHE A 23 17.47 9.43 19.53
C PHE A 23 16.99 10.84 19.85
N LYS A 24 17.14 11.79 18.91
CA LYS A 24 16.66 13.17 19.06
C LYS A 24 17.12 13.85 20.35
N LEU A 25 18.31 13.48 20.84
CA LEU A 25 18.95 14.12 22.00
C LEU A 25 19.76 15.33 21.56
N TRP A 26 19.94 16.28 22.46
CA TRP A 26 20.76 17.46 22.21
C TRP A 26 21.86 17.58 23.27
N TRP A 27 23.01 18.03 22.85
CA TRP A 27 24.15 18.23 23.74
C TRP A 27 23.91 19.44 24.64
N LYS A 28 24.09 19.25 25.96
CA LYS A 28 23.96 20.35 26.92
C LYS A 28 25.06 20.26 27.97
N GLY A 29 26.18 20.95 27.71
CA GLY A 29 27.32 21.01 28.59
C GLY A 29 28.13 19.72 28.65
N GLU A 30 27.76 18.78 29.51
CA GLU A 30 28.52 17.55 29.78
C GLU A 30 27.81 16.27 29.36
N SER A 31 26.55 16.38 28.85
CA SER A 31 25.72 15.23 28.56
C SER A 31 24.74 15.45 27.39
N TRP A 32 24.24 14.38 26.83
CA TRP A 32 23.14 14.38 25.87
C TRP A 32 21.81 14.29 26.59
N LYS A 33 20.89 15.22 26.34
CA LYS A 33 19.59 15.32 27.04
C LYS A 33 18.42 15.28 26.07
N GLY A 34 17.30 14.77 26.53
CA GLY A 34 16.06 14.73 25.78
C GLY A 34 14.85 14.51 26.71
N LYS A 35 13.66 14.51 26.09
CA LYS A 35 12.42 14.16 26.77
C LYS A 35 11.62 13.19 25.91
N TYR A 36 11.26 12.05 26.44
CA TYR A 36 10.42 11.09 25.78
C TYR A 36 9.07 10.98 26.50
N ARG A 37 8.02 10.86 25.74
CA ARG A 37 6.70 10.58 26.31
C ARG A 37 6.69 9.17 26.90
N ALA A 38 5.92 8.95 27.95
CA ALA A 38 5.67 7.62 28.47
C ALA A 38 5.11 6.73 27.33
N GLY A 39 5.68 5.52 27.16
CA GLY A 39 5.35 4.61 26.07
C GLY A 39 6.11 4.86 24.74
N SER A 40 7.08 5.79 24.72
CA SER A 40 7.91 6.00 23.53
C SER A 40 8.78 4.78 23.23
N LEU A 41 8.70 4.27 22.00
CA LEU A 41 9.55 3.17 21.50
C LEU A 41 11.03 3.55 21.42
N LEU A 42 11.37 4.85 21.48
CA LEU A 42 12.75 5.32 21.48
C LEU A 42 13.46 5.00 22.81
N LEU A 43 12.73 4.93 23.91
CA LEU A 43 13.36 4.68 25.22
C LEU A 43 13.94 3.25 25.33
N PRO A 44 13.23 2.15 25.02
CA PRO A 44 13.81 0.81 24.98
C PRO A 44 15.00 0.68 24.02
N ARG A 45 14.91 1.32 22.84
CA ARG A 45 16.01 1.36 21.85
C ARG A 45 17.23 2.09 22.38
N LEU A 46 17.04 3.21 23.08
CA LEU A 46 18.13 3.96 23.70
C LEU A 46 18.76 3.19 24.85
N ILE A 47 17.97 2.48 25.66
CA ILE A 47 18.46 1.60 26.72
C ILE A 47 19.39 0.54 26.14
N SER A 48 18.94 -0.19 25.12
CA SER A 48 19.72 -1.21 24.42
C SER A 48 20.99 -0.62 23.80
N TYR A 49 20.87 0.54 23.14
CA TYR A 49 22.02 1.24 22.54
C TYR A 49 23.05 1.65 23.57
N CYS A 50 22.65 2.24 24.69
CA CYS A 50 23.54 2.67 25.76
C CYS A 50 24.23 1.49 26.44
N SER A 51 23.50 0.41 26.70
CA SER A 51 24.05 -0.84 27.26
C SER A 51 25.12 -1.43 26.34
N LYS A 52 24.81 -1.60 25.06
CA LYS A 52 25.73 -2.16 24.06
C LYS A 52 27.03 -1.34 23.87
N ASN A 53 26.94 -0.02 24.05
CA ASN A 53 28.05 0.90 23.84
C ASN A 53 28.68 1.39 25.16
N GLN A 54 28.33 0.77 26.28
CA GLN A 54 28.83 1.10 27.62
C GLN A 54 28.61 2.57 28.02
N LEU A 55 27.52 3.17 27.52
CA LEU A 55 27.11 4.51 27.87
C LEU A 55 26.20 4.49 29.11
N LYS A 56 26.30 5.51 29.96
CA LYS A 56 25.43 5.65 31.12
C LYS A 56 24.14 6.35 30.72
N LEU A 57 23.01 5.74 31.05
CA LEU A 57 21.68 6.31 30.81
C LEU A 57 21.02 6.64 32.15
N LEU A 58 20.53 7.87 32.27
CA LEU A 58 19.69 8.32 33.37
C LEU A 58 18.28 8.60 32.82
N VAL A 59 17.27 8.08 33.48
CA VAL A 59 15.86 8.38 33.22
C VAL A 59 15.27 8.99 34.48
N ASP A 60 14.71 10.19 34.33
CA ASP A 60 14.17 10.99 35.44
C ASP A 60 15.19 11.23 36.58
N GLY A 61 16.48 11.26 36.25
CA GLY A 61 17.58 11.49 37.18
C GLY A 61 18.07 10.23 37.89
N GLU A 62 17.40 9.09 37.72
CA GLU A 62 17.82 7.82 38.26
C GLU A 62 18.67 7.05 37.24
N ARG A 63 19.80 6.50 37.69
CA ARG A 63 20.61 5.61 36.88
C ARG A 63 19.82 4.32 36.68
N LEU A 64 19.48 4.00 35.44
CA LEU A 64 19.12 2.64 35.07
C LEU A 64 20.41 1.81 35.23
N GLY A 65 20.69 1.37 36.46
CA GLY A 65 21.64 0.34 36.73
C GLY A 65 21.14 -0.91 36.04
N GLU A 66 22.06 -1.85 35.74
CA GLU A 66 21.79 -3.15 35.19
C GLU A 66 20.41 -3.65 35.65
N VAL A 67 19.37 -3.30 34.91
CA VAL A 67 18.07 -3.92 35.02
C VAL A 67 18.35 -5.28 34.38
N GLU A 68 18.64 -6.30 35.18
CA GLU A 68 18.29 -7.65 34.80
C GLU A 68 16.82 -7.59 34.41
N ILE A 69 16.57 -7.49 33.12
CA ILE A 69 15.27 -7.82 32.58
C ILE A 69 15.22 -9.32 32.85
N ASP A 70 14.50 -9.71 33.88
CA ASP A 70 14.05 -11.07 34.10
C ASP A 70 13.18 -11.42 32.89
N LEU A 71 13.84 -11.81 31.83
CA LEU A 71 13.20 -12.53 30.74
C LEU A 71 12.88 -13.88 31.36
N PRO A 72 11.61 -14.28 31.42
CA PRO A 72 11.26 -15.60 31.91
C PRO A 72 12.11 -16.61 31.14
N THR A 73 12.95 -17.34 31.85
CA THR A 73 13.86 -18.37 31.33
C THR A 73 13.15 -19.51 30.62
N ASP A 74 11.83 -19.55 30.68
CA ASP A 74 10.97 -20.56 30.05
C ASP A 74 10.83 -20.40 28.52
N TYR A 75 11.22 -19.25 27.95
CA TYR A 75 11.07 -19.01 26.51
C TYR A 75 12.15 -19.64 25.63
N ALA A 76 13.32 -19.94 26.18
CA ALA A 76 14.41 -20.53 25.40
C ALA A 76 14.24 -22.05 25.21
N GLU A 77 13.63 -22.75 26.19
CA GLU A 77 13.44 -24.20 26.12
C GLU A 77 12.27 -24.63 25.22
N ASP A 78 11.21 -23.82 25.06
CA ASP A 78 10.09 -24.13 24.19
C ASP A 78 10.42 -23.90 22.72
N TYR A 79 11.31 -22.95 22.39
CA TYR A 79 11.70 -22.68 21.01
C TYR A 79 12.60 -23.80 20.41
N GLU A 80 13.40 -24.47 21.22
CA GLU A 80 14.21 -25.63 20.77
C GLU A 80 13.38 -26.91 20.60
N LYS A 81 12.28 -27.05 21.31
CA LYS A 81 11.42 -28.26 21.22
C LYS A 81 10.52 -28.26 19.98
N ASP A 82 10.08 -27.10 19.51
CA ASP A 82 9.22 -27.00 18.30
C ASP A 82 9.99 -27.09 16.99
N THR A 83 11.28 -26.74 16.97
CA THR A 83 12.11 -26.82 15.76
C THR A 83 12.63 -28.22 15.44
N VAL A 84 12.63 -29.16 16.40
CA VAL A 84 13.12 -30.53 16.21
C VAL A 84 12.06 -31.50 15.67
N ASN A 85 10.77 -31.15 15.72
CA ASN A 85 9.68 -32.05 15.33
C ASN A 85 9.14 -31.89 13.90
N HIS A 86 9.71 -31.05 13.05
CA HIS A 86 9.26 -30.86 11.68
C HIS A 86 10.05 -31.61 10.60
N SER A 87 10.96 -32.52 10.99
CA SER A 87 11.73 -33.33 10.03
C SER A 87 11.51 -34.83 10.18
N ALA A 88 10.28 -35.33 10.27
CA ALA A 88 10.01 -36.75 10.00
C ALA A 88 8.50 -37.01 9.79
N GLN A 89 8.22 -37.53 8.62
CA GLN A 89 7.11 -38.43 8.26
C GLN A 89 5.68 -37.85 8.17
N GLY A 90 5.23 -37.82 6.93
CA GLY A 90 3.83 -37.72 6.57
C GLY A 90 3.02 -38.90 7.11
N GLN A 91 1.87 -38.55 7.68
CA GLN A 91 0.61 -39.26 7.56
C GLN A 91 -0.47 -38.53 8.41
N GLY A 92 -1.61 -38.24 7.81
CA GLY A 92 -2.86 -38.00 8.52
C GLY A 92 -3.10 -36.57 8.99
N GLY A 93 -3.45 -35.67 8.06
CA GLY A 93 -3.85 -34.30 8.41
C GLY A 93 -5.14 -34.23 9.21
N LYS A 94 -5.06 -33.64 10.40
CA LYS A 94 -6.18 -32.94 11.01
C LYS A 94 -6.09 -31.46 10.63
N PRO A 95 -7.18 -30.75 10.36
CA PRO A 95 -7.14 -29.33 10.06
C PRO A 95 -6.59 -28.57 11.28
N LEU A 96 -5.59 -27.72 11.05
CA LEU A 96 -5.08 -26.78 12.05
C LEU A 96 -6.24 -25.84 12.41
N THR A 97 -6.65 -25.88 13.67
CA THR A 97 -7.60 -24.92 14.21
C THR A 97 -6.91 -23.58 14.42
N THR A 98 -7.63 -22.50 14.15
CA THR A 98 -7.18 -21.09 14.23
C THR A 98 -6.53 -20.69 15.57
N HIS A 99 -6.58 -21.56 16.59
CA HIS A 99 -5.93 -21.33 17.88
C HIS A 99 -4.41 -21.54 17.91
N SER A 100 -3.84 -22.26 16.94
CA SER A 100 -2.40 -22.56 16.94
C SER A 100 -1.55 -21.45 16.29
N LEU A 101 -2.14 -20.59 15.46
CA LEU A 101 -1.44 -19.45 14.86
C LEU A 101 -1.31 -18.24 15.79
N ALA A 102 -2.24 -18.07 16.73
CA ALA A 102 -2.21 -16.98 17.71
C ALA A 102 -1.08 -17.10 18.75
N THR A 103 -0.53 -18.30 18.93
CA THR A 103 0.53 -18.56 19.93
C THR A 103 1.93 -18.30 19.37
N VAL A 104 2.09 -18.21 18.05
CA VAL A 104 3.40 -18.05 17.39
C VAL A 104 3.79 -16.58 17.19
N ILE A 105 2.86 -15.64 17.34
CA ILE A 105 3.09 -14.22 16.99
C ILE A 105 3.07 -13.28 18.22
N THR A 106 3.29 -13.77 19.43
CA THR A 106 3.45 -12.90 20.61
C THR A 106 4.88 -12.86 21.18
N PRO A 107 5.88 -12.31 20.46
CA PRO A 107 7.13 -11.92 21.11
C PRO A 107 7.11 -10.49 21.66
N LEU A 108 6.02 -9.75 21.60
CA LEU A 108 5.99 -8.32 21.92
C LEU A 108 4.97 -7.93 23.00
N GLY A 109 4.70 -8.79 24.00
CA GLY A 109 4.05 -8.34 25.24
C GLY A 109 2.70 -7.60 25.08
N TYR A 110 1.94 -7.87 24.01
CA TYR A 110 0.58 -7.38 23.90
C TYR A 110 -0.31 -8.25 24.78
N GLU A 111 -0.78 -7.72 25.89
CA GLU A 111 -1.92 -8.30 26.59
C GLU A 111 -3.04 -8.53 25.58
N LYS A 112 -3.65 -9.74 25.63
CA LYS A 112 -4.83 -10.05 24.84
C LYS A 112 -5.89 -8.99 25.15
N ILE A 113 -6.01 -8.00 24.28
CA ILE A 113 -7.18 -7.13 24.30
C ILE A 113 -8.32 -8.03 23.85
N ASN A 114 -9.15 -8.46 24.78
CA ASN A 114 -10.41 -9.12 24.47
C ASN A 114 -11.30 -8.08 23.79
N VAL A 115 -11.17 -7.95 22.48
CA VAL A 115 -12.13 -7.23 21.68
C VAL A 115 -13.41 -8.06 21.72
N LYS A 116 -14.34 -7.65 22.55
CA LYS A 116 -15.66 -8.26 22.57
C LYS A 116 -16.25 -8.08 21.18
N PRO A 117 -16.82 -9.15 20.58
CA PRO A 117 -17.70 -8.96 19.42
C PRO A 117 -18.77 -7.96 19.87
N ILE A 118 -18.99 -6.93 19.06
CA ILE A 118 -19.95 -5.91 19.42
C ILE A 118 -21.35 -6.52 19.30
N SER A 119 -21.92 -6.82 20.43
CA SER A 119 -23.36 -6.95 20.64
C SER A 119 -23.93 -5.68 21.27
N GLU A 120 -23.23 -4.54 21.10
CA GLU A 120 -23.75 -3.28 21.60
C GLU A 120 -24.89 -2.84 20.68
N GLU A 121 -26.04 -2.57 21.27
CA GLU A 121 -27.12 -1.90 20.56
C GLU A 121 -26.62 -0.52 20.11
N PRO A 122 -26.92 -0.09 18.86
CA PRO A 122 -26.48 1.20 18.38
C PRO A 122 -27.05 2.31 19.29
N PRO A 123 -26.30 3.41 19.51
CA PRO A 123 -26.82 4.55 20.26
C PRO A 123 -28.11 5.07 19.61
N GLU A 124 -29.06 5.49 20.43
CA GLU A 124 -30.31 6.10 19.97
C GLU A 124 -29.97 7.40 19.21
N GLY A 125 -30.12 7.38 17.89
CA GLY A 125 -29.98 8.54 17.02
C GLY A 125 -30.81 8.35 15.77
N ASP A 126 -31.59 9.37 15.40
CA ASP A 126 -32.33 9.33 14.14
C ASP A 126 -31.44 9.83 12.98
N TYR A 127 -30.71 8.91 12.35
CA TYR A 127 -29.86 9.21 11.19
C TYR A 127 -30.67 9.27 9.88
N HIS A 128 -31.99 9.05 9.92
CA HIS A 128 -32.85 9.20 8.73
C HIS A 128 -32.91 10.63 8.22
N GLU A 129 -32.60 11.64 9.07
CA GLU A 129 -32.43 13.03 8.62
C GLU A 129 -31.34 13.21 7.55
N LEU A 130 -30.39 12.26 7.46
CA LEU A 130 -29.36 12.26 6.42
C LEU A 130 -29.88 11.80 5.05
N LEU A 131 -31.09 11.19 5.00
CA LEU A 131 -31.79 10.81 3.78
C LEU A 131 -32.60 11.99 3.26
N THR A 132 -31.94 13.08 2.93
CA THR A 132 -32.57 14.27 2.35
C THR A 132 -32.87 14.09 0.86
N ALA A 133 -33.62 15.01 0.28
CA ALA A 133 -33.89 15.02 -1.17
C ALA A 133 -32.62 15.05 -2.03
N ASP A 134 -31.50 15.57 -1.49
CA ASP A 134 -30.20 15.64 -2.16
C ASP A 134 -29.33 14.41 -1.88
N SER A 135 -29.80 13.46 -1.04
CA SER A 135 -29.08 12.21 -0.79
C SER A 135 -29.14 11.30 -2.03
N PRO A 136 -28.04 10.71 -2.46
CA PRO A 136 -28.04 9.69 -3.52
C PRO A 136 -28.69 8.36 -3.09
N TYR A 137 -29.03 8.25 -1.81
CA TYR A 137 -29.63 7.05 -1.22
C TYR A 137 -31.02 7.34 -0.73
N SER A 138 -31.99 6.49 -1.11
CA SER A 138 -33.38 6.59 -0.67
C SER A 138 -33.64 5.91 0.68
N GLU A 139 -32.76 4.99 1.09
CA GLU A 139 -32.86 4.20 2.32
C GLU A 139 -31.47 3.78 2.81
N MET A 140 -31.35 3.54 4.11
CA MET A 140 -30.19 2.88 4.70
C MET A 140 -30.42 1.36 4.73
N ARG A 141 -29.35 0.60 4.55
CA ARG A 141 -29.38 -0.86 4.79
C ARG A 141 -29.19 -1.12 6.28
N ALA A 142 -29.66 -2.27 6.74
CA ALA A 142 -29.57 -2.65 8.15
C ALA A 142 -28.15 -2.56 8.70
N GLU A 143 -27.13 -2.95 7.92
CA GLU A 143 -25.74 -2.83 8.33
C GLU A 143 -25.28 -1.37 8.45
N GLN A 144 -25.82 -0.48 7.64
CA GLN A 144 -25.49 0.96 7.68
C GLN A 144 -26.18 1.62 8.86
N GLU A 145 -27.46 1.32 9.12
CA GLU A 145 -28.22 1.79 10.28
C GLU A 145 -27.54 1.38 11.60
N HIS A 146 -26.90 0.22 11.62
CA HIS A 146 -26.16 -0.28 12.77
C HIS A 146 -24.77 0.36 12.89
N LEU A 147 -24.01 0.44 11.79
CA LEU A 147 -22.60 0.89 11.81
C LEU A 147 -22.44 2.40 11.95
N LEU A 148 -23.30 3.20 11.29
CA LEU A 148 -23.14 4.66 11.27
C LEU A 148 -23.20 5.27 12.68
N PRO A 149 -24.20 4.93 13.55
CA PRO A 149 -24.23 5.38 14.92
C PRO A 149 -23.01 4.94 15.74
N LEU A 150 -22.62 3.66 15.62
CA LEU A 150 -21.48 3.11 16.37
C LEU A 150 -20.17 3.79 16.00
N ILE A 151 -19.90 3.97 14.70
CA ILE A 151 -18.70 4.68 14.23
C ILE A 151 -18.71 6.12 14.77
N SER A 152 -19.88 6.80 14.70
CA SER A 152 -20.04 8.17 15.16
C SER A 152 -19.76 8.29 16.65
N GLU A 153 -20.35 7.44 17.48
CA GLU A 153 -20.09 7.40 18.92
C GLU A 153 -18.60 7.23 19.25
N LYS A 154 -17.92 6.29 18.57
CA LYS A 154 -16.51 6.04 18.85
C LYS A 154 -15.60 7.20 18.41
N LEU A 155 -15.94 7.87 17.30
CA LEU A 155 -15.24 9.09 16.88
C LEU A 155 -15.46 10.24 17.86
N GLU A 156 -16.68 10.43 18.36
CA GLU A 156 -17.02 11.44 19.39
C GLU A 156 -16.34 11.14 20.73
N ALA A 157 -16.23 9.87 21.10
CA ALA A 157 -15.49 9.43 22.28
C ALA A 157 -13.97 9.66 22.18
N GLY A 158 -13.47 10.12 21.00
CA GLY A 158 -12.08 10.52 20.81
C GLY A 158 -11.15 9.41 20.32
N TYR A 159 -11.70 8.25 19.94
CA TYR A 159 -10.88 7.25 19.27
C TYR A 159 -10.34 7.79 17.96
N LYS A 160 -9.06 7.53 17.70
CA LYS A 160 -8.40 7.99 16.46
C LYS A 160 -8.63 7.06 15.29
N ASN A 161 -8.73 5.75 15.56
CA ASN A 161 -8.80 4.74 14.53
C ASN A 161 -10.02 3.85 14.77
N ILE A 162 -10.90 3.79 13.79
CA ILE A 162 -12.04 2.88 13.79
C ILE A 162 -11.82 1.89 12.65
N ILE A 163 -11.68 0.62 12.98
CA ILE A 163 -11.53 -0.47 12.00
C ILE A 163 -12.89 -1.14 11.86
N VAL A 164 -13.42 -1.17 10.65
CA VAL A 164 -14.74 -1.74 10.33
C VAL A 164 -14.58 -2.91 9.38
N GLU A 165 -14.84 -4.12 9.88
CA GLU A 165 -14.98 -5.29 9.02
C GLU A 165 -16.45 -5.55 8.75
N CYS A 166 -16.85 -5.36 7.49
CA CYS A 166 -18.22 -5.68 7.07
C CYS A 166 -18.22 -6.29 5.67
N PRO A 167 -19.15 -7.24 5.42
CA PRO A 167 -19.18 -8.00 4.18
C PRO A 167 -19.26 -7.13 2.93
N THR A 168 -18.76 -7.67 1.81
CA THR A 168 -18.96 -7.05 0.50
C THR A 168 -20.45 -6.93 0.20
N GLY A 169 -20.86 -5.76 -0.29
CA GLY A 169 -22.28 -5.48 -0.59
C GLY A 169 -23.07 -4.88 0.59
N SER A 170 -22.49 -4.72 1.78
CA SER A 170 -23.13 -4.00 2.92
C SER A 170 -23.31 -2.50 2.68
N GLY A 171 -22.74 -1.96 1.58
CA GLY A 171 -22.84 -0.54 1.25
C GLY A 171 -21.86 0.34 2.02
N LYS A 172 -20.62 -0.14 2.24
CA LYS A 172 -19.52 0.62 2.86
C LYS A 172 -19.36 2.02 2.26
N SER A 173 -19.49 2.14 0.94
CA SER A 173 -19.34 3.42 0.23
C SER A 173 -20.32 4.48 0.70
N ALA A 174 -21.53 4.10 1.12
CA ALA A 174 -22.51 5.03 1.67
C ALA A 174 -22.08 5.61 3.03
N LEU A 175 -21.40 4.81 3.86
CA LEU A 175 -20.80 5.31 5.11
C LEU A 175 -19.77 6.42 4.83
N SER A 176 -19.01 6.30 3.73
CA SER A 176 -18.06 7.34 3.30
C SER A 176 -18.75 8.65 2.92
N TYR A 177 -19.99 8.58 2.47
CA TYR A 177 -20.82 9.74 2.17
C TYR A 177 -21.37 10.39 3.45
N TRP A 178 -21.97 9.59 4.35
CA TRP A 178 -22.67 10.11 5.52
C TRP A 178 -21.76 10.57 6.66
N LEU A 179 -20.66 9.89 6.94
CA LEU A 179 -19.78 10.25 8.06
C LEU A 179 -19.32 11.71 8.03
N PRO A 180 -18.84 12.28 6.90
CA PRO A 180 -18.50 13.69 6.85
C PRO A 180 -19.70 14.65 7.02
N LEU A 181 -20.92 14.19 6.73
CA LEU A 181 -22.14 14.98 6.99
C LEU A 181 -22.48 15.00 8.46
N VAL A 182 -22.46 13.85 9.15
CA VAL A 182 -22.70 13.73 10.60
C VAL A 182 -21.81 14.70 11.38
N PHE A 183 -20.51 14.75 11.03
CA PHE A 183 -19.54 15.60 11.72
C PHE A 183 -19.39 16.99 11.12
N ASN A 184 -20.15 17.33 10.09
CA ASN A 184 -20.03 18.58 9.33
C ASN A 184 -18.55 18.93 9.03
N THR A 185 -17.80 17.97 8.50
CA THR A 185 -16.35 18.07 8.33
C THR A 185 -15.88 17.67 6.94
N ASN A 186 -14.64 18.00 6.64
CA ASN A 186 -13.98 17.60 5.40
C ASN A 186 -13.23 16.28 5.59
N CYS A 187 -13.24 15.43 4.58
CA CYS A 187 -12.54 14.16 4.60
C CYS A 187 -11.70 13.91 3.36
N TYR A 188 -10.74 12.98 3.49
CA TYR A 188 -10.20 12.21 2.37
C TYR A 188 -10.89 10.86 2.33
N ILE A 189 -11.21 10.40 1.11
CA ILE A 189 -11.65 9.02 0.86
C ILE A 189 -10.57 8.35 0.03
N SER A 190 -10.00 7.29 0.58
CA SER A 190 -8.97 6.49 -0.06
C SER A 190 -9.57 5.20 -0.60
N THR A 191 -9.26 4.85 -1.85
CA THR A 191 -9.63 3.58 -2.49
C THR A 191 -8.39 2.91 -3.08
N PRO A 192 -8.29 1.58 -3.17
CA PRO A 192 -7.09 0.94 -3.71
C PRO A 192 -6.93 1.13 -5.22
N LEU A 193 -8.04 1.20 -5.96
CA LEU A 193 -8.05 1.14 -7.41
C LEU A 193 -8.71 2.37 -8.05
N LYS A 194 -8.17 2.81 -9.19
CA LYS A 194 -8.78 3.86 -10.02
C LYS A 194 -10.22 3.52 -10.47
N GLY A 195 -10.52 2.25 -10.67
CA GLY A 195 -11.87 1.79 -11.02
C GLY A 195 -12.88 2.10 -9.93
N LEU A 196 -12.55 1.82 -8.67
CA LEU A 196 -13.38 2.18 -7.52
C LEU A 196 -13.51 3.70 -7.36
N GLN A 197 -12.41 4.44 -7.57
CA GLN A 197 -12.43 5.90 -7.55
C GLN A 197 -13.42 6.47 -8.59
N LYS A 198 -13.41 5.94 -9.83
CA LYS A 198 -14.37 6.32 -10.88
C LYS A 198 -15.80 5.96 -10.49
N GLN A 199 -16.00 4.78 -9.87
CA GLN A 199 -17.32 4.35 -9.39
C GLN A 199 -17.86 5.31 -8.34
N TYR A 200 -17.05 5.71 -7.35
CA TYR A 200 -17.46 6.70 -6.36
C TYR A 200 -17.94 8.01 -7.00
N ILE A 201 -17.22 8.51 -8.01
CA ILE A 201 -17.61 9.75 -8.72
C ILE A 201 -18.87 9.54 -9.58
N ALA A 202 -19.04 8.36 -10.19
CA ALA A 202 -20.25 8.05 -10.92
C ALA A 202 -21.49 7.98 -10.03
N ASP A 203 -21.34 7.38 -8.83
CA ASP A 203 -22.40 7.27 -7.84
C ASP A 203 -22.65 8.61 -7.12
N HIS A 204 -21.59 9.47 -7.01
CA HIS A 204 -21.61 10.74 -6.28
C HIS A 204 -20.93 11.87 -7.07
N PRO A 205 -21.58 12.42 -8.10
CA PRO A 205 -20.96 13.42 -8.99
C PRO A 205 -20.59 14.75 -8.32
N PHE A 206 -21.10 15.00 -7.12
CA PHE A 206 -20.78 16.19 -6.31
C PHE A 206 -19.48 16.06 -5.51
N MET A 207 -18.93 14.85 -5.38
CA MET A 207 -17.62 14.62 -4.76
C MET A 207 -16.50 15.01 -5.72
N ALA A 208 -15.41 15.51 -5.20
CA ALA A 208 -14.24 15.84 -6.00
C ALA A 208 -13.20 14.73 -5.99
N SER A 209 -12.51 14.58 -7.11
CA SER A 209 -11.52 13.51 -7.29
C SER A 209 -10.31 14.01 -8.04
N ALA A 210 -9.12 13.64 -7.57
CA ALA A 210 -7.89 13.83 -8.32
C ALA A 210 -7.13 12.51 -8.50
N MET A 211 -6.47 12.40 -9.64
CA MET A 211 -5.65 11.24 -10.03
C MET A 211 -4.19 11.66 -10.21
N GLY A 212 -3.30 10.69 -10.37
CA GLY A 212 -1.90 10.98 -10.70
C GLY A 212 -1.76 11.77 -12.00
N LYS A 213 -0.73 12.59 -12.09
CA LYS A 213 -0.47 13.55 -13.20
C LYS A 213 -0.54 12.94 -14.60
N ALA A 214 -0.19 11.66 -14.75
CA ALA A 214 -0.24 10.96 -16.03
C ALA A 214 -1.67 10.80 -16.62
N ASN A 215 -2.71 11.13 -15.85
CA ASN A 215 -4.10 11.06 -16.32
C ASN A 215 -4.62 12.40 -16.87
N TYR A 216 -3.77 13.42 -16.94
CA TYR A 216 -4.13 14.77 -17.41
C TYR A 216 -3.12 15.22 -18.46
N ASP A 217 -3.61 15.84 -19.51
CA ASP A 217 -2.76 16.44 -20.52
C ASP A 217 -2.09 17.72 -19.99
N CYS A 218 -0.96 18.12 -20.57
CA CYS A 218 -0.35 19.41 -20.29
C CYS A 218 -1.20 20.53 -20.88
N ALA A 219 -1.36 21.62 -20.15
CA ALA A 219 -2.20 22.75 -20.58
C ALA A 219 -1.43 23.82 -21.37
N LEU A 220 -0.13 23.64 -21.60
CA LEU A 220 0.66 24.52 -22.47
C LEU A 220 0.26 24.28 -23.93
N GLU A 221 0.35 25.33 -24.74
CA GLU A 221 0.07 25.24 -26.16
C GLU A 221 1.11 24.37 -26.89
N ASP A 222 0.70 23.70 -27.96
CA ASP A 222 1.58 22.85 -28.77
C ASP A 222 2.80 23.60 -29.31
N SER A 223 2.68 24.90 -29.59
CA SER A 223 3.78 25.76 -30.00
C SER A 223 4.85 25.91 -28.91
N GLU A 224 4.43 26.14 -27.66
CA GLU A 224 5.34 26.25 -26.51
C GLU A 224 6.00 24.90 -26.22
N LEU A 225 5.23 23.81 -26.29
CA LEU A 225 5.75 22.46 -26.13
C LEU A 225 6.71 22.06 -27.25
N ALA A 226 6.48 22.56 -28.48
CA ALA A 226 7.38 22.33 -29.60
C ALA A 226 8.75 23.00 -29.41
N GLU A 227 8.77 24.23 -28.89
CA GLU A 227 10.01 24.94 -28.57
C GLU A 227 10.85 24.22 -27.50
N LEU A 228 10.19 23.47 -26.62
CA LEU A 228 10.82 22.70 -25.54
C LEU A 228 11.08 21.22 -25.90
N ASP A 229 10.77 20.79 -27.12
CA ASP A 229 10.82 19.39 -27.59
C ASP A 229 9.99 18.42 -26.72
N LEU A 230 8.79 18.87 -26.31
CA LEU A 230 7.88 18.16 -25.40
C LEU A 230 6.46 17.96 -25.96
N GLN A 231 6.29 17.92 -27.28
CA GLN A 231 4.97 17.72 -27.90
C GLN A 231 4.29 16.45 -27.39
N GLY A 232 2.97 16.54 -27.16
CA GLY A 232 2.14 15.42 -26.71
C GLY A 232 2.45 14.95 -25.29
N CYS A 233 3.08 15.77 -24.47
CA CYS A 233 3.32 15.45 -23.07
C CYS A 233 2.02 15.54 -22.24
N ASN A 234 1.98 14.73 -21.19
CA ASN A 234 0.97 14.84 -20.15
C ASN A 234 1.54 15.56 -18.90
N ALA A 235 0.73 15.82 -17.88
CA ALA A 235 1.16 16.55 -16.71
C ALA A 235 2.27 15.84 -15.90
N SER A 236 2.57 14.55 -16.14
CA SER A 236 3.65 13.84 -15.44
C SER A 236 5.03 14.09 -16.03
N ASN A 237 5.11 14.42 -17.31
CA ASN A 237 6.33 14.73 -18.05
C ASN A 237 6.29 16.13 -18.70
N ALA A 238 5.42 17.00 -18.20
CA ALA A 238 5.31 18.41 -18.60
C ALA A 238 6.58 19.20 -18.19
N PRO A 239 6.85 20.38 -18.83
CA PRO A 239 8.01 21.21 -18.52
C PRO A 239 8.21 21.50 -17.04
N CYS A 240 7.14 21.76 -16.29
CA CYS A 240 7.18 21.98 -14.84
C CYS A 240 7.66 20.75 -14.00
N ARG A 241 7.86 19.60 -14.64
CA ARG A 241 8.35 18.38 -13.99
C ARG A 241 9.75 18.00 -14.43
N VAL A 242 10.08 18.27 -15.68
CA VAL A 242 11.33 17.78 -16.29
C VAL A 242 12.38 18.86 -16.43
N ILE A 243 11.98 20.13 -16.56
CA ILE A 243 12.92 21.27 -16.65
C ILE A 243 13.13 21.83 -15.26
N GLU A 244 14.40 21.99 -14.89
CA GLU A 244 14.80 22.58 -13.61
C GLU A 244 14.43 24.08 -13.61
N ASP A 245 13.89 24.56 -12.50
CA ASP A 245 13.47 25.95 -12.30
C ASP A 245 12.38 26.47 -13.26
N TYR A 246 11.72 25.58 -14.03
CA TYR A 246 10.60 25.98 -14.87
C TYR A 246 9.41 26.42 -14.01
N GLN A 247 9.06 27.69 -14.10
CA GLN A 247 7.88 28.27 -13.43
C GLN A 247 6.65 28.15 -14.32
N CYS A 248 5.82 27.16 -14.03
CA CYS A 248 4.56 26.99 -14.74
C CYS A 248 3.52 27.97 -14.19
N SER A 249 3.01 28.86 -15.04
CA SER A 249 1.94 29.81 -14.70
C SER A 249 0.62 29.15 -14.32
N HIS A 250 0.46 27.87 -14.63
CA HIS A 250 -0.76 27.09 -14.36
C HIS A 250 -0.64 26.23 -13.07
N ALA A 251 0.51 26.23 -12.41
CA ALA A 251 0.74 25.44 -11.21
C ALA A 251 0.09 26.09 -9.99
N LEU A 252 -0.46 25.26 -9.10
CA LEU A 252 -0.91 25.69 -7.78
C LEU A 252 0.34 25.95 -6.91
N THR A 253 0.47 27.16 -6.41
CA THR A 253 1.54 27.56 -5.48
C THR A 253 1.15 27.26 -4.03
N THR A 254 2.07 27.47 -3.08
CA THR A 254 1.76 27.35 -1.64
C THR A 254 0.76 28.43 -1.20
N ASP A 255 0.89 29.64 -1.73
CA ASP A 255 -0.02 30.76 -1.41
C ASP A 255 -1.42 30.49 -1.96
N ASP A 256 -1.52 29.99 -3.21
CA ASP A 256 -2.79 29.54 -3.78
C ASP A 256 -3.43 28.42 -2.95
N LEU A 257 -2.62 27.49 -2.41
CA LEU A 257 -3.11 26.40 -1.56
C LEU A 257 -3.82 26.93 -0.32
N GLU A 258 -3.22 27.90 0.37
CA GLU A 258 -3.81 28.51 1.56
C GLU A 258 -5.12 29.24 1.20
N GLY A 259 -5.13 29.99 0.11
CA GLY A 259 -6.34 30.63 -0.42
C GLY A 259 -7.44 29.63 -0.73
N VAL A 260 -7.12 28.55 -1.44
CA VAL A 260 -8.06 27.47 -1.80
C VAL A 260 -8.65 26.79 -0.56
N ILE A 261 -7.84 26.49 0.46
CA ILE A 261 -8.32 25.91 1.71
C ILE A 261 -9.28 26.88 2.44
N ASN A 262 -9.02 28.17 2.34
CA ASN A 262 -9.87 29.23 2.94
C ASN A 262 -11.07 29.60 2.06
N GLY A 263 -11.32 28.89 0.96
CA GLY A 263 -12.49 29.05 0.10
C GLY A 263 -12.29 29.97 -1.12
N GLU A 264 -11.08 30.49 -1.34
CA GLU A 264 -10.78 31.30 -2.51
C GLU A 264 -10.87 30.51 -3.82
N SER A 265 -11.17 31.20 -4.92
CA SER A 265 -11.26 30.59 -6.22
C SER A 265 -9.87 30.43 -6.84
N PHE A 266 -9.55 29.22 -7.29
CA PHE A 266 -8.38 28.95 -8.12
C PHE A 266 -8.85 28.45 -9.48
N THR A 267 -8.46 29.16 -10.52
CA THR A 267 -8.82 28.80 -11.90
C THR A 267 -7.55 28.62 -12.72
N THR A 268 -7.41 27.46 -13.34
CA THR A 268 -6.27 27.10 -14.16
C THR A 268 -6.72 26.20 -15.32
N PRO A 269 -6.12 26.33 -16.53
CA PRO A 269 -6.37 25.39 -17.62
C PRO A 269 -5.73 24.02 -17.38
N CYS A 270 -4.78 23.90 -16.42
CA CYS A 270 -4.17 22.62 -16.08
C CYS A 270 -5.17 21.71 -15.37
N GLY A 271 -5.65 20.67 -16.07
CA GLY A 271 -6.64 19.74 -15.53
C GLY A 271 -6.21 19.07 -14.23
N TYR A 272 -4.90 18.81 -14.06
CA TYR A 272 -4.38 18.25 -12.82
C TYR A 272 -4.54 19.22 -11.62
N TYR A 273 -4.07 20.46 -11.76
CA TYR A 273 -4.16 21.43 -10.66
C TYR A 273 -5.59 21.92 -10.42
N SER A 274 -6.42 21.96 -11.47
CA SER A 274 -7.86 22.22 -11.33
C SER A 274 -8.53 21.13 -10.47
N ALA A 275 -8.32 19.84 -10.80
CA ALA A 275 -8.88 18.72 -10.02
C ALA A 275 -8.34 18.68 -8.60
N TYR A 276 -7.06 19.01 -8.39
CA TYR A 276 -6.45 19.08 -7.07
C TYR A 276 -7.05 20.19 -6.20
N ALA A 277 -7.18 21.40 -6.75
CA ALA A 277 -7.78 22.55 -6.06
C ALA A 277 -9.26 22.29 -5.74
N GLU A 278 -10.03 21.71 -6.68
CA GLU A 278 -11.42 21.31 -6.44
C GLU A 278 -11.51 20.27 -5.31
N GLY A 279 -10.62 19.27 -5.32
CA GLY A 279 -10.53 18.30 -4.23
C GLY A 279 -10.31 18.95 -2.86
N LEU A 280 -9.44 19.96 -2.80
CA LEU A 280 -9.14 20.67 -1.54
C LEU A 280 -10.33 21.47 -0.99
N LYS A 281 -11.14 22.06 -1.87
CA LYS A 281 -12.36 22.80 -1.51
C LYS A 281 -13.50 21.89 -1.09
N ASN A 282 -13.60 20.73 -1.73
CA ASN A 282 -14.72 19.83 -1.56
C ASN A 282 -14.68 19.14 -0.20
N ARG A 283 -15.84 18.89 0.39
CA ARG A 283 -15.98 18.11 1.62
C ARG A 283 -15.40 16.70 1.45
N TRP A 284 -15.70 16.05 0.35
CA TRP A 284 -15.24 14.71 -0.01
C TRP A 284 -14.16 14.79 -1.08
N PHE A 285 -12.93 14.59 -0.71
CA PHE A 285 -11.83 14.49 -1.66
C PHE A 285 -11.42 13.03 -1.83
N ILE A 286 -11.69 12.47 -2.99
CA ILE A 286 -11.41 11.07 -3.32
C ILE A 286 -10.09 10.94 -4.07
N GLY A 287 -9.25 10.03 -3.62
CA GLY A 287 -8.03 9.62 -4.32
C GLY A 287 -7.77 8.13 -4.15
N ASN A 288 -7.05 7.50 -5.07
CA ASN A 288 -6.56 6.18 -4.75
C ASN A 288 -5.42 6.26 -3.72
N THR A 289 -5.24 5.19 -2.95
CA THR A 289 -4.27 5.12 -1.85
C THR A 289 -2.87 5.52 -2.32
N THR A 290 -2.43 5.01 -3.47
CA THR A 290 -1.14 5.35 -4.10
C THR A 290 -1.00 6.85 -4.38
N TYR A 291 -2.06 7.49 -4.93
CA TYR A 291 -2.05 8.92 -5.20
C TYR A 291 -1.97 9.76 -3.93
N LEU A 292 -2.81 9.44 -2.94
CA LEU A 292 -2.84 10.18 -1.67
C LEU A 292 -1.50 10.06 -0.93
N THR A 293 -0.90 8.86 -0.89
CA THR A 293 0.43 8.61 -0.32
C THR A 293 1.51 9.40 -1.07
N ALA A 294 1.51 9.33 -2.40
CA ALA A 294 2.47 10.07 -3.22
C ALA A 294 2.35 11.59 -3.01
N MET A 295 1.13 12.13 -2.93
CA MET A 295 0.90 13.55 -2.69
C MET A 295 1.27 13.98 -1.28
N LYS A 296 1.10 13.11 -0.29
CA LYS A 296 1.55 13.36 1.08
C LYS A 296 3.07 13.45 1.17
N LEU A 297 3.79 12.52 0.53
CA LEU A 297 5.24 12.42 0.60
C LEU A 297 5.98 13.39 -0.33
N PHE A 298 5.48 13.54 -1.55
CA PHE A 298 6.21 14.21 -2.65
C PHE A 298 5.42 15.36 -3.29
N GLY A 299 4.19 15.60 -2.84
CA GLY A 299 3.36 16.69 -3.36
C GLY A 299 3.98 18.05 -3.12
N LYS A 300 3.91 18.92 -4.14
CA LYS A 300 4.28 20.33 -4.03
C LYS A 300 3.16 21.16 -4.68
N PRO A 301 2.30 21.76 -3.85
CA PRO A 301 2.18 21.63 -2.39
C PRO A 301 1.71 20.23 -1.96
N SER A 302 2.06 19.82 -0.72
CA SER A 302 1.62 18.55 -0.13
C SER A 302 0.16 18.63 0.32
N LEU A 303 -0.51 17.47 0.43
CA LEU A 303 -1.87 17.39 0.98
C LEU A 303 -1.89 17.82 2.46
N PRO A 304 -2.78 18.75 2.85
CA PRO A 304 -2.99 19.11 4.24
C PRO A 304 -3.66 17.98 5.02
N THR A 305 -3.48 17.95 6.34
CA THR A 305 -4.23 17.02 7.20
C THR A 305 -5.68 17.46 7.31
N ARG A 306 -6.63 16.56 7.08
CA ARG A 306 -8.06 16.78 7.28
C ARG A 306 -8.55 16.18 8.62
N PRO A 307 -9.70 16.60 9.12
CA PRO A 307 -10.28 15.98 10.32
C PRO A 307 -10.51 14.49 10.17
N LEU A 308 -10.95 14.02 9.00
CA LEU A 308 -11.31 12.63 8.75
C LEU A 308 -10.59 12.04 7.52
N LEU A 309 -10.09 10.82 7.68
CA LEU A 309 -9.61 9.95 6.59
C LEU A 309 -10.45 8.68 6.59
N ILE A 310 -11.12 8.41 5.48
CA ILE A 310 -11.91 7.19 5.28
C ILE A 310 -11.19 6.33 4.27
N VAL A 311 -10.95 5.07 4.61
CA VAL A 311 -10.17 4.14 3.80
C VAL A 311 -11.04 2.96 3.42
N ASP A 312 -11.39 2.87 2.15
CA ASP A 312 -12.11 1.73 1.61
C ASP A 312 -11.12 0.64 1.15
N GLU A 313 -11.49 -0.63 1.33
CA GLU A 313 -10.64 -1.81 1.14
C GLU A 313 -9.29 -1.66 1.88
N ALA A 314 -9.38 -1.27 3.15
CA ALA A 314 -8.26 -0.87 3.99
C ALA A 314 -7.17 -1.95 4.15
N HIS A 315 -7.50 -3.23 3.95
CA HIS A 315 -6.54 -4.34 3.99
C HIS A 315 -5.39 -4.19 2.96
N THR A 316 -5.55 -3.32 1.95
CA THR A 316 -4.51 -3.06 0.93
C THR A 316 -3.53 -1.95 1.31
N VAL A 317 -3.79 -1.23 2.40
CA VAL A 317 -2.95 -0.08 2.81
C VAL A 317 -1.53 -0.48 3.20
N PRO A 318 -1.31 -1.54 4.02
CA PRO A 318 0.04 -1.96 4.38
C PRO A 318 0.92 -2.24 3.15
N GLU A 319 0.40 -3.01 2.18
CA GLU A 319 1.11 -3.30 0.93
C GLU A 319 1.39 -2.03 0.11
N THR A 320 0.45 -1.09 0.07
CA THR A 320 0.66 0.19 -0.64
C THR A 320 1.77 1.00 0.01
N ILE A 321 1.82 1.08 1.34
CA ILE A 321 2.89 1.78 2.05
C ILE A 321 4.23 1.06 1.83
N GLU A 322 4.26 -0.26 1.87
CA GLU A 322 5.45 -1.06 1.59
C GLU A 322 6.03 -0.74 0.20
N GLN A 323 5.19 -0.62 -0.83
CA GLN A 323 5.61 -0.23 -2.18
C GLN A 323 6.23 1.17 -2.24
N PHE A 324 5.82 2.10 -1.37
CA PHE A 324 6.42 3.44 -1.27
C PHE A 324 7.69 3.47 -0.45
N CYS A 325 7.75 2.71 0.61
CA CYS A 325 8.94 2.58 1.45
C CYS A 325 9.97 1.67 0.78
N GLY A 326 9.51 0.60 0.16
CA GLY A 326 10.33 -0.39 -0.52
C GLY A 326 10.94 0.12 -1.83
N PHE A 327 11.84 -0.66 -2.36
CA PHE A 327 12.55 -0.36 -3.58
C PHE A 327 12.72 -1.62 -4.43
N ALA A 328 12.26 -1.58 -5.68
CA ALA A 328 12.44 -2.66 -6.62
C ALA A 328 13.19 -2.16 -7.86
N LEU A 329 14.28 -2.83 -8.21
CA LEU A 329 15.13 -2.46 -9.33
C LEU A 329 15.39 -3.66 -10.23
N SER A 330 14.75 -3.69 -11.40
CA SER A 330 14.95 -4.72 -12.41
C SER A 330 16.07 -4.37 -13.38
N ARG A 331 16.66 -5.38 -14.04
CA ARG A 331 17.62 -5.20 -15.13
C ARG A 331 17.09 -4.26 -16.21
N LYS A 332 15.83 -4.44 -16.59
CA LYS A 332 15.15 -3.59 -17.57
C LYS A 332 15.10 -2.13 -17.14
N ARG A 333 14.82 -1.87 -15.85
CA ARG A 333 14.78 -0.50 -15.33
C ARG A 333 16.17 0.13 -15.31
N ILE A 334 17.19 -0.61 -14.94
CA ILE A 334 18.58 -0.11 -14.97
C ILE A 334 18.98 0.21 -16.41
N ALA A 335 18.77 -0.71 -17.36
CA ALA A 335 19.08 -0.49 -18.77
C ALA A 335 18.35 0.76 -19.32
N ARG A 336 17.07 0.92 -19.00
CA ARG A 336 16.30 2.09 -19.37
C ARG A 336 16.84 3.40 -18.76
N LEU A 337 17.26 3.37 -17.51
CA LEU A 337 17.86 4.53 -16.84
C LEU A 337 19.23 4.89 -17.43
N ILE A 338 20.00 3.91 -17.91
CA ILE A 338 21.35 4.12 -18.44
C ILE A 338 21.32 4.37 -19.96
N HIS A 339 20.51 3.70 -20.74
CA HIS A 339 20.49 3.78 -22.22
C HIS A 339 19.25 4.46 -22.80
N GLY A 340 18.28 4.85 -21.95
CA GLY A 340 17.00 5.44 -22.37
C GLY A 340 15.96 4.39 -22.78
N LYS A 341 14.79 4.85 -23.26
CA LYS A 341 13.63 3.98 -23.56
C LYS A 341 13.88 2.97 -24.70
N ASN A 342 14.80 3.28 -25.61
CA ASN A 342 15.08 2.46 -26.79
C ASN A 342 16.26 1.47 -26.58
N TYR A 343 16.55 1.11 -25.32
CA TYR A 343 17.59 0.15 -25.01
C TYR A 343 17.35 -1.22 -25.69
N THR A 344 18.42 -1.86 -26.10
CA THR A 344 18.40 -3.19 -26.70
C THR A 344 18.70 -4.28 -25.68
N VAL A 345 18.53 -5.55 -26.08
CA VAL A 345 18.96 -6.69 -25.26
C VAL A 345 20.47 -6.66 -25.00
N LYS A 346 21.25 -6.18 -25.97
CA LYS A 346 22.70 -6.01 -25.84
C LYS A 346 23.04 -4.96 -24.78
N ASP A 347 22.40 -3.79 -24.83
CA ASP A 347 22.57 -2.74 -23.82
C ASP A 347 22.23 -3.24 -22.42
N MET A 348 21.19 -4.05 -22.29
CA MET A 348 20.82 -4.67 -21.01
C MET A 348 21.91 -5.62 -20.50
N SER A 349 22.55 -6.40 -21.39
CA SER A 349 23.65 -7.29 -21.02
C SER A 349 24.89 -6.51 -20.60
N GLU A 350 25.28 -5.47 -21.35
CA GLU A 350 26.41 -4.60 -21.04
C GLU A 350 26.24 -3.92 -19.68
N VAL A 351 25.03 -3.40 -19.39
CA VAL A 351 24.70 -2.80 -18.08
C VAL A 351 24.84 -3.81 -16.95
N MET A 352 24.47 -5.06 -17.16
CA MET A 352 24.58 -6.08 -16.12
C MET A 352 25.99 -6.59 -15.90
N GLU A 353 26.87 -6.48 -16.90
CA GLU A 353 28.31 -6.71 -16.74
C GLU A 353 28.97 -5.57 -15.93
N GLU A 354 28.57 -4.32 -16.19
CA GLU A 354 29.09 -3.15 -15.51
C GLU A 354 28.53 -2.97 -14.09
N TYR A 355 27.22 -3.24 -13.89
CA TYR A 355 26.49 -3.13 -12.64
C TYR A 355 25.83 -4.46 -12.26
N PRO A 356 26.60 -5.51 -11.92
CA PRO A 356 26.02 -6.79 -11.54
C PRO A 356 25.23 -6.66 -10.24
N PHE A 357 24.10 -7.37 -10.17
CA PHE A 357 23.34 -7.42 -8.92
C PHE A 357 24.19 -7.99 -7.78
N PRO A 358 24.11 -7.39 -6.59
CA PRO A 358 24.82 -7.90 -5.43
C PRO A 358 24.29 -9.29 -5.04
N SER A 359 25.19 -10.22 -4.76
CA SER A 359 24.83 -11.49 -4.15
C SER A 359 24.41 -11.26 -2.71
N VAL A 360 23.13 -11.50 -2.40
CA VAL A 360 22.56 -11.34 -1.06
C VAL A 360 22.15 -12.71 -0.50
N GLU A 361 22.41 -12.92 0.79
CA GLU A 361 22.15 -14.17 1.50
C GLU A 361 21.08 -14.04 2.58
N SER A 362 20.60 -12.81 2.83
CA SER A 362 19.71 -12.47 3.94
C SER A 362 18.32 -13.12 3.90
N MET A 363 17.95 -13.73 2.76
CA MET A 363 16.68 -14.48 2.62
C MET A 363 16.73 -15.91 3.14
N ARG A 364 17.90 -16.39 3.54
CA ARG A 364 18.01 -17.74 4.11
C ARG A 364 17.57 -17.73 5.56
N VAL A 365 16.76 -18.69 5.95
CA VAL A 365 16.42 -18.95 7.35
C VAL A 365 17.72 -19.09 8.13
N ASN A 366 17.86 -18.38 9.26
CA ASN A 366 19.06 -18.31 10.10
C ASN A 366 20.20 -17.39 9.61
N THR A 367 19.89 -16.31 8.91
CA THR A 367 20.90 -15.32 8.53
C THR A 367 21.34 -14.51 9.75
N THR A 368 22.66 -14.43 10.00
CA THR A 368 23.19 -13.66 11.13
C THR A 368 23.07 -12.14 10.90
N PRO A 369 23.06 -11.32 11.97
CA PRO A 369 23.09 -9.87 11.82
C PRO A 369 24.26 -9.35 10.98
N GLU A 370 25.44 -10.01 11.10
CA GLU A 370 26.64 -9.68 10.32
C GLU A 370 26.42 -9.91 8.82
N THR A 371 25.76 -11.00 8.44
CA THR A 371 25.43 -11.31 7.05
C THR A 371 24.47 -10.27 6.50
N ARG A 372 23.41 -9.93 7.24
CA ARG A 372 22.45 -8.88 6.83
C ARG A 372 23.11 -7.52 6.68
N ARG A 373 24.02 -7.17 7.60
CA ARG A 373 24.80 -5.94 7.48
C ARG A 373 25.73 -5.94 6.27
N SER A 374 26.38 -7.07 5.99
CA SER A 374 27.20 -7.23 4.79
C SER A 374 26.38 -7.03 3.51
N ASP A 375 25.20 -7.64 3.44
CA ASP A 375 24.30 -7.50 2.30
C ASP A 375 23.80 -6.06 2.15
N CYS A 376 23.45 -5.40 3.24
CA CYS A 376 23.11 -3.98 3.21
C CYS A 376 24.23 -3.13 2.60
N ILE A 377 25.48 -3.36 3.00
CA ILE A 377 26.63 -2.63 2.44
C ILE A 377 26.77 -2.87 0.94
N LYS A 378 26.63 -4.12 0.48
CA LYS A 378 26.69 -4.46 -0.96
C LYS A 378 25.60 -3.72 -1.75
N ILE A 379 24.37 -3.67 -1.19
CA ILE A 379 23.24 -2.98 -1.81
C ILE A 379 23.46 -1.48 -1.85
N LEU A 380 23.94 -0.88 -0.77
CA LEU A 380 24.26 0.55 -0.72
C LEU A 380 25.32 0.93 -1.77
N LEU A 381 26.37 0.13 -1.94
CA LEU A 381 27.40 0.35 -2.96
C LEU A 381 26.82 0.25 -4.36
N PHE A 382 25.99 -0.75 -4.61
CA PHE A 382 25.30 -0.96 -5.89
C PHE A 382 24.38 0.21 -6.23
N LEU A 383 23.48 0.59 -5.32
CA LEU A 383 22.57 1.70 -5.53
C LEU A 383 23.30 3.01 -5.76
N ARG A 384 24.40 3.24 -5.01
CA ARG A 384 25.24 4.44 -5.18
C ARG A 384 25.91 4.49 -6.54
N ALA A 385 26.39 3.36 -7.06
CA ALA A 385 27.02 3.29 -8.36
C ALA A 385 26.03 3.67 -9.48
N ILE A 386 24.83 3.10 -9.48
CA ILE A 386 23.79 3.41 -10.47
C ILE A 386 23.32 4.85 -10.33
N ALA A 387 23.06 5.33 -9.10
CA ALA A 387 22.64 6.71 -8.86
C ALA A 387 23.64 7.71 -9.40
N LYS A 388 24.95 7.47 -9.19
CA LYS A 388 26.02 8.33 -9.68
C LYS A 388 26.06 8.39 -11.21
N GLU A 389 25.84 7.25 -11.91
CA GLU A 389 25.79 7.23 -13.38
C GLU A 389 24.56 8.01 -13.87
N VAL A 390 23.39 7.80 -13.28
CA VAL A 390 22.17 8.54 -13.63
C VAL A 390 22.32 10.03 -13.38
N GLU A 391 22.91 10.46 -12.26
CA GLU A 391 23.22 11.86 -11.99
C GLU A 391 24.18 12.46 -13.04
N THR A 392 25.22 11.71 -13.43
CA THR A 392 26.18 12.13 -14.45
C THR A 392 25.48 12.35 -15.78
N ARG A 393 24.56 11.48 -16.15
CA ARG A 393 23.76 11.58 -17.38
C ARG A 393 22.78 12.76 -17.34
N LEU A 394 22.15 13.01 -16.19
CA LEU A 394 21.31 14.20 -15.99
C LEU A 394 22.11 15.49 -16.19
N LYS A 395 23.30 15.60 -15.57
CA LYS A 395 24.19 16.76 -15.72
C LYS A 395 24.63 16.99 -17.17
N HIS A 396 24.89 15.93 -17.92
CA HIS A 396 25.30 16.01 -19.32
C HIS A 396 24.12 16.05 -20.31
N ARG A 397 22.88 16.20 -19.85
CA ARG A 397 21.66 16.28 -20.65
C ARG A 397 21.50 15.11 -21.65
N LYS A 398 21.88 13.89 -21.22
CA LYS A 398 21.80 12.69 -22.04
C LYS A 398 20.40 12.05 -22.08
N TYR A 399 19.45 12.54 -21.30
CA TYR A 399 18.09 12.09 -21.32
C TYR A 399 17.23 12.93 -22.24
N LYS A 400 16.31 12.29 -22.92
CA LYS A 400 15.20 12.98 -23.56
C LYS A 400 14.29 13.61 -22.49
N PRO A 401 13.57 14.69 -22.80
CA PRO A 401 12.70 15.36 -21.84
C PRO A 401 11.71 14.43 -21.15
N ASP A 402 11.13 13.49 -21.89
CA ASP A 402 10.16 12.51 -21.38
C ASP A 402 10.77 11.39 -20.49
N GLU A 403 12.09 11.27 -20.47
CA GLU A 403 12.85 10.32 -19.62
C GLU A 403 13.40 10.97 -18.34
N MET A 404 13.56 12.31 -18.36
CA MET A 404 14.15 13.06 -17.23
C MET A 404 13.36 12.92 -15.93
N GLY A 405 12.03 12.85 -16.04
CA GLY A 405 11.14 12.67 -14.87
C GLY A 405 11.42 11.36 -14.12
N ASP A 406 11.59 10.26 -14.85
CA ASP A 406 11.90 8.93 -14.28
C ASP A 406 13.30 8.91 -13.65
N ALA A 407 14.28 9.50 -14.31
CA ALA A 407 15.65 9.61 -13.79
C ALA A 407 15.72 10.44 -12.50
N LYS A 408 15.06 11.60 -12.44
CA LYS A 408 14.99 12.44 -11.24
C LYS A 408 14.27 11.72 -10.09
N ALA A 409 13.13 11.07 -10.37
CA ALA A 409 12.40 10.30 -9.37
C ALA A 409 13.24 9.13 -8.83
N PHE A 410 13.99 8.45 -9.69
CA PHE A 410 14.92 7.40 -9.29
C PHE A 410 15.98 7.92 -8.30
N ILE A 411 16.63 9.05 -8.62
CA ILE A 411 17.64 9.64 -7.73
C ILE A 411 17.04 10.03 -6.38
N GLN A 412 15.87 10.66 -6.37
CA GLN A 412 15.20 11.04 -5.13
C GLN A 412 14.90 9.84 -4.26
N HIS A 413 14.27 8.81 -4.83
CA HIS A 413 13.91 7.59 -4.11
C HIS A 413 15.16 6.84 -3.62
N THR A 414 16.16 6.67 -4.48
CA THR A 414 17.41 5.98 -4.11
C THR A 414 18.15 6.72 -3.00
N THR A 415 18.15 8.05 -3.02
CA THR A 415 18.80 8.86 -1.98
C THR A 415 18.12 8.69 -0.62
N LEU A 416 16.77 8.69 -0.59
CA LEU A 416 16.00 8.45 0.63
C LEU A 416 16.24 7.04 1.15
N MET A 417 16.20 6.04 0.27
CA MET A 417 16.46 4.65 0.60
C MET A 417 17.87 4.44 1.17
N MET A 418 18.89 5.01 0.54
CA MET A 418 20.27 4.91 1.06
C MET A 418 20.42 5.53 2.45
N LYS A 419 19.76 6.65 2.73
CA LYS A 419 19.76 7.26 4.06
C LYS A 419 19.09 6.36 5.09
N GLU A 420 17.97 5.80 4.75
CA GLU A 420 17.21 4.90 5.63
C GLU A 420 18.01 3.63 5.93
N LEU A 421 18.55 2.97 4.92
CA LEU A 421 19.36 1.76 5.09
C LEU A 421 20.63 1.98 5.91
N GLN A 422 21.21 3.18 5.87
CA GLN A 422 22.38 3.51 6.70
C GLN A 422 22.04 3.56 8.19
N VAL A 423 20.81 3.95 8.53
CA VAL A 423 20.36 4.15 9.90
C VAL A 423 19.66 2.91 10.46
N ASN A 424 18.81 2.29 9.67
CA ASN A 424 17.88 1.23 10.12
C ASN A 424 17.98 -0.05 9.26
N TRP A 425 19.19 -0.48 8.94
CA TRP A 425 19.42 -1.64 8.07
C TRP A 425 18.82 -2.95 8.64
N GLU A 426 18.65 -3.08 9.96
CA GLU A 426 18.07 -4.27 10.63
C GLU A 426 16.58 -4.42 10.33
N GLY A 427 15.88 -3.32 10.06
CA GLY A 427 14.45 -3.29 9.73
C GLY A 427 14.12 -3.62 8.28
N TRP A 428 15.10 -4.11 7.48
CA TRP A 428 14.93 -4.30 6.03
C TRP A 428 15.28 -5.70 5.58
N VAL A 429 14.56 -6.16 4.56
CA VAL A 429 14.77 -7.43 3.86
C VAL A 429 15.31 -7.15 2.47
N TYR A 430 16.23 -7.98 2.04
CA TYR A 430 16.87 -7.89 0.73
C TYR A 430 16.60 -9.17 -0.04
N GLN A 431 15.94 -9.06 -1.17
CA GLN A 431 15.59 -10.19 -2.01
C GLN A 431 16.12 -9.98 -3.42
N PHE A 432 16.74 -11.00 -3.95
CA PHE A 432 17.03 -11.07 -5.38
C PHE A 432 16.14 -12.16 -6.01
N ASP A 433 15.29 -11.75 -6.93
CA ASP A 433 14.42 -12.64 -7.68
C ASP A 433 15.12 -12.97 -9.00
N ASP A 434 15.76 -14.15 -9.06
CA ASP A 434 16.52 -14.64 -10.23
C ASP A 434 15.62 -15.39 -11.23
N ASP A 435 14.33 -15.18 -11.19
CA ASP A 435 13.42 -15.68 -12.22
C ASP A 435 13.70 -14.91 -13.53
N ASP A 436 13.95 -15.63 -14.63
CA ASP A 436 14.26 -15.06 -15.96
C ASP A 436 13.27 -13.98 -16.41
N LEU A 437 12.05 -14.01 -15.89
CA LEU A 437 11.00 -13.02 -16.17
C LEU A 437 11.07 -11.76 -15.30
N ARG A 438 11.55 -11.85 -14.07
CA ARG A 438 11.53 -10.76 -13.10
C ARG A 438 12.90 -10.15 -12.88
N ASN A 439 13.91 -10.94 -12.65
CA ASN A 439 15.32 -10.57 -12.48
C ASN A 439 15.52 -9.17 -11.86
N GLN A 440 15.13 -9.06 -10.58
CA GLN A 440 15.06 -7.79 -9.87
C GLN A 440 15.58 -7.90 -8.44
N LEU A 441 16.26 -6.85 -8.01
CA LEU A 441 16.58 -6.63 -6.60
C LEU A 441 15.38 -5.94 -5.94
N LYS A 442 14.91 -6.50 -4.83
CA LYS A 442 13.94 -5.89 -3.94
C LYS A 442 14.57 -5.55 -2.59
N VAL A 443 14.22 -4.41 -2.06
CA VAL A 443 14.59 -3.93 -0.74
C VAL A 443 13.31 -3.47 -0.08
N GLU A 444 12.84 -4.22 0.91
CA GLU A 444 11.52 -4.05 1.52
C GLU A 444 11.65 -3.92 3.04
N PRO A 445 10.85 -3.06 3.71
CA PRO A 445 10.87 -2.99 5.17
C PRO A 445 10.21 -4.25 5.77
N LEU A 446 10.72 -4.72 6.90
CA LEU A 446 10.10 -5.81 7.66
C LEU A 446 8.74 -5.43 8.24
N SER A 447 8.53 -4.14 8.45
CA SER A 447 7.27 -3.58 8.95
C SER A 447 7.07 -2.19 8.40
N VAL A 448 5.86 -1.86 8.01
CA VAL A 448 5.52 -0.49 7.57
C VAL A 448 5.03 0.39 8.72
N ALA A 449 4.90 -0.14 9.92
CA ALA A 449 4.39 0.55 11.10
C ALA A 449 5.13 1.87 11.40
N ASP A 450 6.45 1.87 11.26
CA ASP A 450 7.28 3.05 11.51
C ASP A 450 7.10 4.17 10.45
N TYR A 451 6.53 3.84 9.30
CA TYR A 451 6.37 4.73 8.14
C TYR A 451 4.92 5.15 7.90
N ALA A 452 3.97 4.37 8.39
CA ALA A 452 2.56 4.53 8.05
C ALA A 452 2.00 5.92 8.43
N GLU A 453 2.39 6.45 9.59
CA GLU A 453 1.94 7.77 10.04
C GLU A 453 2.42 8.87 9.08
N ASP A 454 3.70 8.89 8.73
CA ASP A 454 4.27 9.92 7.87
C ASP A 454 3.83 9.77 6.42
N CYS A 455 3.68 8.54 5.94
CA CYS A 455 3.32 8.25 4.56
C CYS A 455 1.84 8.50 4.24
N PHE A 456 0.94 8.15 5.16
CA PHE A 456 -0.47 8.05 4.83
C PHE A 456 -1.42 8.44 5.98
N LEU A 457 -1.19 7.91 7.18
CA LEU A 457 -2.16 8.06 8.27
C LEU A 457 -2.34 9.50 8.73
N SER A 458 -1.29 10.33 8.65
CA SER A 458 -1.35 11.76 8.98
C SER A 458 -2.22 12.60 8.02
N LEU A 459 -2.77 12.00 6.97
CA LEU A 459 -3.81 12.63 6.13
C LEU A 459 -5.10 12.89 6.91
N GLY A 460 -5.41 12.09 7.95
CA GLY A 460 -6.56 12.27 8.82
C GLY A 460 -6.21 12.36 10.29
N LYS A 461 -6.87 13.28 11.03
CA LYS A 461 -6.77 13.32 12.50
C LYS A 461 -7.44 12.10 13.11
N GLN A 462 -8.61 11.74 12.59
CA GLN A 462 -9.33 10.51 12.88
C GLN A 462 -9.46 9.69 11.59
N ARG A 463 -9.55 8.37 11.73
CA ARG A 463 -9.46 7.45 10.59
C ARG A 463 -10.49 6.34 10.72
N VAL A 464 -11.17 6.06 9.61
CA VAL A 464 -12.12 4.95 9.50
C VAL A 464 -11.63 4.02 8.41
N PHE A 465 -11.19 2.82 8.80
CA PHE A 465 -10.69 1.77 7.93
C PHE A 465 -11.80 0.76 7.67
N MET A 466 -12.25 0.64 6.44
CA MET A 466 -13.34 -0.27 6.07
C MET A 466 -12.82 -1.36 5.14
N SER A 467 -13.19 -2.61 5.40
CA SER A 467 -12.89 -3.73 4.51
C SER A 467 -13.86 -4.89 4.72
N GLY A 468 -14.01 -5.72 3.70
CA GLY A 468 -14.71 -7.02 3.82
C GLY A 468 -13.84 -8.14 4.39
N THR A 469 -12.53 -7.91 4.53
CA THR A 469 -11.52 -8.96 4.78
C THR A 469 -10.39 -8.48 5.68
N ILE A 470 -10.69 -7.94 6.84
CA ILE A 470 -9.68 -7.70 7.87
C ILE A 470 -9.58 -8.99 8.69
N VAL A 471 -8.62 -9.84 8.32
CA VAL A 471 -8.51 -11.20 8.88
C VAL A 471 -8.23 -11.16 10.39
N SER A 472 -7.40 -10.19 10.84
CA SER A 472 -7.05 -9.99 12.25
C SER A 472 -6.83 -8.51 12.51
N ASP A 473 -7.60 -8.00 13.47
CA ASP A 473 -7.47 -6.64 13.99
C ASP A 473 -6.08 -6.38 14.57
N THR A 474 -5.56 -7.32 15.34
CA THR A 474 -4.24 -7.24 15.98
C THR A 474 -3.13 -7.15 14.94
N ILE A 475 -3.18 -7.98 13.88
CA ILE A 475 -2.20 -7.95 12.80
C ILE A 475 -2.30 -6.62 12.05
N PHE A 476 -3.51 -6.21 11.66
CA PHE A 476 -3.73 -4.96 10.94
C PHE A 476 -3.24 -3.73 11.74
N MET A 477 -3.55 -3.69 13.05
CA MET A 477 -3.04 -2.63 13.93
C MET A 477 -1.51 -2.66 14.02
N SER A 478 -0.92 -3.84 14.15
CA SER A 478 0.54 -3.99 14.24
C SER A 478 1.23 -3.58 12.94
N GLU A 479 0.70 -3.96 11.78
CA GLU A 479 1.26 -3.60 10.47
C GLU A 479 1.27 -2.08 10.25
N LEU A 480 0.23 -1.39 10.67
CA LEU A 480 0.12 0.07 10.51
C LEU A 480 0.63 0.88 11.71
N GLY A 481 1.11 0.22 12.76
CA GLY A 481 1.57 0.89 13.99
C GLY A 481 0.46 1.64 14.73
N LEU A 482 -0.79 1.18 14.63
CA LEU A 482 -1.91 1.82 15.31
C LEU A 482 -1.85 1.53 16.81
N ASN A 483 -2.07 2.59 17.62
CA ASN A 483 -2.13 2.43 19.07
C ASN A 483 -3.44 1.72 19.46
N PRO A 484 -3.39 0.54 20.11
CA PRO A 484 -4.59 -0.18 20.54
C PRO A 484 -5.50 0.62 21.46
N GLU A 485 -4.95 1.48 22.33
CA GLU A 485 -5.74 2.32 23.25
C GLU A 485 -6.55 3.41 22.52
N GLU A 486 -6.16 3.75 21.29
CA GLU A 486 -6.80 4.77 20.44
C GLU A 486 -7.57 4.13 19.27
N THR A 487 -7.71 2.79 19.27
CA THR A 487 -8.29 2.03 18.15
C THR A 487 -9.46 1.17 18.62
N VAL A 488 -10.54 1.18 17.84
CA VAL A 488 -11.71 0.30 18.02
C VAL A 488 -11.92 -0.55 16.78
N PHE A 489 -12.25 -1.82 17.00
CA PHE A 489 -12.62 -2.76 15.93
C PHE A 489 -14.11 -3.08 15.98
N LEU A 490 -14.79 -2.83 14.87
CA LEU A 490 -16.22 -3.08 14.66
C LEU A 490 -16.38 -4.17 13.60
N ARG A 491 -17.14 -5.23 13.91
CA ARG A 491 -17.37 -6.32 12.96
C ARG A 491 -18.86 -6.57 12.79
N VAL A 492 -19.30 -6.63 11.54
CA VAL A 492 -20.63 -7.11 11.17
C VAL A 492 -20.54 -8.55 10.71
N ASN A 493 -21.16 -9.45 11.46
CA ASN A 493 -21.09 -10.90 11.18
C ASN A 493 -22.12 -11.36 10.14
N GLU A 494 -23.21 -10.63 10.00
CA GLU A 494 -24.29 -10.96 9.07
C GLU A 494 -24.13 -10.19 7.76
N SER A 495 -24.47 -10.82 6.67
CA SER A 495 -24.44 -10.23 5.33
C SER A 495 -25.84 -10.18 4.75
N THR A 496 -26.19 -9.03 4.14
CA THR A 496 -27.41 -8.88 3.32
C THR A 496 -27.51 -9.97 2.25
N PHE A 497 -26.37 -10.52 1.84
CA PHE A 497 -26.30 -11.65 0.91
C PHE A 497 -26.03 -12.95 1.68
N PRO A 498 -27.06 -13.71 2.08
CA PRO A 498 -26.88 -14.91 2.89
C PRO A 498 -26.01 -15.95 2.17
N VAL A 499 -25.21 -16.68 2.93
CA VAL A 499 -24.29 -17.72 2.41
C VAL A 499 -25.04 -18.77 1.58
N SER A 500 -26.29 -19.06 1.93
CA SER A 500 -27.15 -19.99 1.16
C SER A 500 -27.42 -19.58 -0.29
N LYS A 501 -27.28 -18.27 -0.59
CA LYS A 501 -27.42 -17.74 -1.97
C LYS A 501 -26.07 -17.62 -2.69
N ARG A 502 -24.99 -18.03 -2.06
CA ARG A 502 -23.62 -18.00 -2.60
C ARG A 502 -22.96 -19.38 -2.48
N PRO A 503 -23.53 -20.42 -3.12
CA PRO A 503 -22.93 -21.75 -3.03
C PRO A 503 -21.54 -21.76 -3.67
N LEU A 504 -20.56 -22.35 -2.98
CA LEU A 504 -19.22 -22.61 -3.49
C LEU A 504 -19.14 -24.09 -3.90
N ALA A 505 -18.89 -24.35 -5.18
CA ALA A 505 -18.63 -25.69 -5.68
C ALA A 505 -17.14 -25.84 -6.04
N ILE A 506 -16.48 -26.85 -5.46
CA ILE A 506 -15.08 -27.16 -5.75
C ILE A 506 -15.03 -28.39 -6.66
N LYS A 507 -14.56 -28.21 -7.90
CA LYS A 507 -14.33 -29.28 -8.86
C LYS A 507 -12.93 -29.86 -8.68
N ARG A 508 -12.83 -31.15 -8.39
CA ARG A 508 -11.53 -31.86 -8.18
C ARG A 508 -10.91 -32.39 -9.46
N ASN A 509 -11.65 -32.39 -10.57
CA ASN A 509 -11.20 -32.87 -11.88
C ASN A 509 -10.60 -31.78 -12.79
N GLY A 510 -10.41 -30.59 -12.28
CA GLY A 510 -9.64 -29.53 -12.95
C GLY A 510 -8.16 -29.88 -13.09
N GLY A 511 -7.45 -29.20 -13.98
CA GLY A 511 -6.01 -29.34 -14.13
C GLY A 511 -5.23 -28.72 -12.97
N LEU A 512 -4.03 -29.20 -12.75
CA LEU A 512 -3.10 -28.59 -11.80
C LEU A 512 -2.50 -27.34 -12.45
N MET A 513 -2.89 -26.17 -11.95
CA MET A 513 -2.37 -24.88 -12.44
C MET A 513 -1.01 -24.56 -11.82
N ILE A 514 -0.07 -25.52 -11.90
CA ILE A 514 1.29 -25.38 -11.38
C ILE A 514 2.23 -25.03 -12.52
N TRP A 515 3.01 -23.96 -12.33
CA TRP A 515 4.06 -23.56 -13.25
C TRP A 515 5.18 -24.61 -13.27
N ASN A 516 5.43 -25.17 -14.44
CA ASN A 516 6.53 -26.09 -14.65
C ASN A 516 7.77 -25.31 -15.14
N LYS A 517 8.87 -25.38 -14.38
CA LYS A 517 10.10 -24.66 -14.70
C LYS A 517 10.79 -25.18 -15.98
N GLU A 518 10.66 -26.47 -16.29
CA GLU A 518 11.29 -27.08 -17.47
C GLU A 518 10.57 -26.69 -18.77
N SER A 519 9.22 -26.65 -18.74
CA SER A 519 8.41 -26.25 -19.90
C SER A 519 8.12 -24.74 -19.95
N GLN A 520 8.56 -23.98 -18.95
CA GLN A 520 8.27 -22.54 -18.78
C GLN A 520 6.78 -22.21 -18.92
N GLY A 521 5.92 -23.05 -18.40
CA GLY A 521 4.47 -22.86 -18.49
C GLY A 521 3.68 -23.89 -17.70
N ILE A 522 2.36 -23.75 -17.74
CA ILE A 522 1.44 -24.76 -17.24
C ILE A 522 1.31 -25.86 -18.30
N GLN A 523 1.26 -27.11 -17.88
CA GLN A 523 1.12 -28.22 -18.81
C GLN A 523 -0.19 -28.12 -19.60
N PHE A 524 -0.11 -28.28 -20.93
CA PHE A 524 -1.27 -28.21 -21.82
C PHE A 524 -2.38 -29.19 -21.43
N SER A 525 -2.03 -30.39 -20.95
CA SER A 525 -3.01 -31.37 -20.43
C SER A 525 -3.84 -30.86 -19.27
N ASP A 526 -3.24 -30.02 -18.40
CA ASP A 526 -3.94 -29.45 -17.24
C ASP A 526 -4.78 -28.23 -17.63
N LEU A 527 -4.30 -27.40 -18.56
CA LEU A 527 -5.11 -26.34 -19.17
C LEU A 527 -6.34 -26.93 -19.88
N LYS A 528 -6.16 -28.03 -20.61
CA LYS A 528 -7.28 -28.74 -21.28
C LYS A 528 -8.30 -29.29 -20.29
N LYS A 529 -7.87 -29.88 -19.17
CA LYS A 529 -8.79 -30.34 -18.11
C LYS A 529 -9.59 -29.16 -17.54
N THR A 530 -8.94 -28.04 -17.27
CA THR A 530 -9.60 -26.84 -16.76
C THR A 530 -10.60 -26.27 -17.76
N ALA A 531 -10.22 -26.13 -19.03
CA ALA A 531 -11.13 -25.69 -20.09
C ALA A 531 -12.37 -26.60 -20.22
N ASN A 532 -12.18 -27.92 -20.12
CA ASN A 532 -13.31 -28.87 -20.13
C ASN A 532 -14.24 -28.69 -18.92
N VAL A 533 -13.69 -28.40 -17.72
CA VAL A 533 -14.51 -28.08 -16.54
C VAL A 533 -15.28 -26.77 -16.74
N VAL A 534 -14.65 -25.76 -17.33
CA VAL A 534 -15.33 -24.50 -17.69
C VAL A 534 -16.49 -24.79 -18.67
N ALA A 535 -16.24 -25.60 -19.71
CA ALA A 535 -17.29 -25.98 -20.69
C ALA A 535 -18.42 -26.75 -20.02
N GLU A 536 -18.11 -27.70 -19.15
CA GLU A 536 -19.13 -28.47 -18.38
C GLU A 536 -20.02 -27.52 -17.55
N ILE A 537 -19.41 -26.57 -16.81
CA ILE A 537 -20.16 -25.61 -16.02
C ILE A 537 -21.01 -24.71 -16.92
N ALA A 538 -20.43 -24.14 -17.98
CA ALA A 538 -21.14 -23.27 -18.90
C ALA A 538 -22.30 -23.95 -19.62
N SER A 539 -22.20 -25.25 -19.91
CA SER A 539 -23.26 -26.06 -20.50
C SER A 539 -24.40 -26.32 -19.52
N HIS A 540 -24.11 -26.44 -18.22
CA HIS A 540 -25.14 -26.56 -17.17
C HIS A 540 -25.95 -25.28 -16.98
N TYR A 541 -25.41 -24.13 -17.37
CA TYR A 541 -26.01 -22.81 -17.24
C TYR A 541 -26.12 -22.09 -18.60
N PRO A 542 -26.87 -22.67 -19.59
CA PRO A 542 -26.88 -22.17 -20.96
C PRO A 542 -27.47 -20.76 -21.09
N ASN A 543 -28.35 -20.36 -20.18
CA ASN A 543 -29.09 -19.10 -20.22
C ASN A 543 -28.60 -18.08 -19.15
N HIS A 544 -27.45 -18.34 -18.53
CA HIS A 544 -26.92 -17.47 -17.48
C HIS A 544 -25.62 -16.81 -17.95
N LYS A 545 -25.42 -15.59 -17.52
CA LYS A 545 -24.11 -14.94 -17.64
C LYS A 545 -23.07 -15.67 -16.79
N GLY A 546 -21.84 -15.69 -17.29
CA GLY A 546 -20.69 -16.28 -16.59
C GLY A 546 -19.56 -15.28 -16.44
N LEU A 547 -18.68 -15.54 -15.47
CA LEU A 547 -17.41 -14.84 -15.30
C LEU A 547 -16.31 -15.88 -15.08
N ILE A 548 -15.26 -15.81 -15.89
CA ILE A 548 -14.05 -16.62 -15.76
C ILE A 548 -12.92 -15.68 -15.35
N LEU A 549 -12.25 -16.01 -14.24
CA LEU A 549 -11.13 -15.23 -13.71
C LEU A 549 -9.84 -16.06 -13.76
N PRO A 550 -9.10 -16.05 -14.88
CA PRO A 550 -7.79 -16.68 -14.97
C PRO A 550 -6.78 -15.85 -14.16
N TYR A 551 -5.75 -16.51 -13.66
CA TYR A 551 -4.70 -15.84 -12.88
C TYR A 551 -3.73 -15.01 -13.75
N THR A 552 -3.56 -15.37 -15.02
CA THR A 552 -2.67 -14.67 -15.97
C THR A 552 -3.26 -14.62 -17.37
N ASP A 553 -2.84 -13.62 -18.16
CA ASP A 553 -3.19 -13.48 -19.57
C ASP A 553 -2.84 -14.75 -20.40
N GLY A 554 -1.72 -15.42 -20.07
CA GLY A 554 -1.32 -16.65 -20.76
C GLY A 554 -2.30 -17.79 -20.53
N ILE A 555 -2.85 -17.92 -19.30
CA ILE A 555 -3.91 -18.89 -18.99
C ILE A 555 -5.20 -18.49 -19.69
N GLU A 556 -5.55 -17.21 -19.69
CA GLU A 556 -6.73 -16.69 -20.40
C GLU A 556 -6.70 -17.09 -21.87
N SER A 557 -5.63 -16.71 -22.59
CA SER A 557 -5.47 -17.01 -24.01
C SER A 557 -5.53 -18.53 -24.28
N ALA A 558 -4.81 -19.33 -23.50
CA ALA A 558 -4.81 -20.77 -23.67
C ALA A 558 -6.18 -21.41 -23.41
N VAL A 559 -6.93 -20.95 -22.43
CA VAL A 559 -8.30 -21.44 -22.14
C VAL A 559 -9.25 -21.05 -23.28
N VAL A 560 -9.14 -19.83 -23.81
CA VAL A 560 -9.95 -19.37 -24.95
C VAL A 560 -9.67 -20.21 -26.19
N ASP A 561 -8.39 -20.45 -26.51
CA ASP A 561 -7.98 -21.26 -27.66
C ASP A 561 -8.52 -22.71 -27.54
N ILE A 562 -8.35 -23.32 -26.37
CA ILE A 562 -8.84 -24.69 -26.13
C ILE A 562 -10.38 -24.76 -26.20
N LEU A 563 -11.09 -23.76 -25.68
CA LEU A 563 -12.55 -23.71 -25.78
C LEU A 563 -12.99 -23.50 -27.22
N SER A 564 -12.30 -22.69 -27.99
CA SER A 564 -12.58 -22.46 -29.41
C SER A 564 -12.42 -23.74 -30.24
N ASP A 565 -11.38 -24.52 -29.95
CA ASP A 565 -11.09 -25.76 -30.66
C ASP A 565 -12.03 -26.94 -30.27
N ASN A 566 -12.37 -27.06 -28.98
CA ASN A 566 -13.05 -28.25 -28.48
C ASN A 566 -14.52 -28.01 -28.09
N HIS A 567 -14.93 -26.76 -27.84
CA HIS A 567 -16.26 -26.37 -27.35
C HIS A 567 -16.74 -25.07 -28.02
N PRO A 568 -16.87 -25.05 -29.38
CA PRO A 568 -17.18 -23.81 -30.12
C PRO A 568 -18.49 -23.15 -29.70
N GLU A 569 -19.46 -23.90 -29.20
CA GLU A 569 -20.73 -23.38 -28.68
C GLU A 569 -20.52 -22.56 -27.39
N ILE A 570 -19.55 -22.91 -26.56
CA ILE A 570 -19.17 -22.16 -25.37
C ILE A 570 -18.28 -20.97 -25.75
N ALA A 571 -17.34 -21.19 -26.68
CA ALA A 571 -16.48 -20.14 -27.18
C ALA A 571 -17.27 -18.97 -27.80
N ALA A 572 -18.39 -19.27 -28.49
CA ALA A 572 -19.29 -18.25 -29.05
C ALA A 572 -19.94 -17.34 -27.99
N ARG A 573 -19.94 -17.74 -26.73
CA ARG A 573 -20.47 -16.98 -25.59
C ARG A 573 -19.37 -16.14 -24.92
N LEU A 574 -18.08 -16.37 -25.23
CA LEU A 574 -16.97 -15.68 -24.57
C LEU A 574 -16.89 -14.22 -25.02
N ILE A 575 -16.76 -13.35 -24.04
CA ILE A 575 -16.46 -11.94 -24.20
C ILE A 575 -15.10 -11.70 -23.56
N GLN A 576 -14.08 -11.47 -24.40
CA GLN A 576 -12.73 -11.23 -23.90
C GLN A 576 -12.56 -9.79 -23.43
N HIS A 577 -11.92 -9.65 -22.29
CA HIS A 577 -11.57 -8.37 -21.74
C HIS A 577 -10.33 -7.80 -22.45
N THR A 578 -10.43 -6.58 -22.96
CA THR A 578 -9.30 -5.94 -23.65
C THR A 578 -8.29 -5.33 -22.67
N LYS A 579 -7.01 -5.35 -23.03
CA LYS A 579 -5.93 -4.67 -22.29
C LYS A 579 -5.96 -3.15 -22.44
N ASN A 580 -6.67 -2.63 -23.45
CA ASN A 580 -6.80 -1.22 -23.65
C ASN A 580 -7.78 -0.62 -22.62
N PRO A 581 -7.32 0.24 -21.69
CA PRO A 581 -8.18 0.77 -20.64
C PRO A 581 -9.40 1.55 -21.16
N LYS A 582 -9.30 2.16 -22.36
CA LYS A 582 -10.40 2.92 -22.97
C LYS A 582 -11.51 2.01 -23.50
N GLU A 583 -11.14 0.84 -24.03
CA GLU A 583 -12.09 -0.14 -24.56
C GLU A 583 -12.67 -1.01 -23.44
N ARG A 584 -11.89 -1.25 -22.39
CA ARG A 584 -12.23 -2.10 -21.27
C ARG A 584 -13.53 -1.69 -20.58
N ASP A 585 -13.69 -0.42 -20.29
CA ASP A 585 -14.89 0.11 -19.66
C ASP A 585 -16.12 -0.13 -20.55
N GLY A 586 -15.97 0.02 -21.88
CA GLY A 586 -17.03 -0.27 -22.86
C GLY A 586 -17.43 -1.75 -22.91
N VAL A 587 -16.46 -2.67 -22.85
CA VAL A 587 -16.73 -4.12 -22.81
C VAL A 587 -17.51 -4.51 -21.54
N LEU A 588 -17.11 -3.95 -20.39
CA LEU A 588 -17.79 -4.19 -19.12
C LEU A 588 -19.21 -3.65 -19.10
N GLU A 589 -19.44 -2.44 -19.59
CA GLU A 589 -20.79 -1.87 -19.67
C GLU A 589 -21.67 -2.65 -20.66
N GLY A 590 -21.10 -3.05 -21.80
CA GLY A 590 -21.79 -3.94 -22.75
C GLY A 590 -22.20 -5.27 -22.10
N PHE A 591 -21.27 -5.91 -21.36
CA PHE A 591 -21.56 -7.15 -20.64
C PHE A 591 -22.63 -6.96 -19.55
N LYS A 592 -22.59 -5.86 -18.78
CA LYS A 592 -23.59 -5.56 -17.75
C LYS A 592 -24.98 -5.33 -18.38
N GLY A 593 -25.05 -4.55 -19.45
CA GLY A 593 -26.31 -4.18 -20.13
C GLY A 593 -26.92 -5.31 -20.97
N ASP A 594 -26.13 -6.29 -21.39
CA ASP A 594 -26.62 -7.43 -22.15
C ASP A 594 -27.51 -8.34 -21.30
N SER A 595 -28.71 -8.67 -21.76
CA SER A 595 -29.60 -9.64 -21.14
C SER A 595 -29.33 -11.10 -21.56
N GLY A 596 -28.31 -11.30 -22.39
CA GLY A 596 -27.92 -12.59 -22.95
C GLY A 596 -27.21 -13.53 -21.98
N ASN A 597 -26.59 -14.55 -22.54
CA ASN A 597 -25.87 -15.60 -21.82
C ASN A 597 -24.34 -15.49 -21.99
N GLY A 598 -23.82 -14.28 -22.23
CA GLY A 598 -22.41 -14.02 -22.42
C GLY A 598 -21.56 -14.47 -21.21
N ILE A 599 -20.34 -14.88 -21.46
CA ILE A 599 -19.35 -15.26 -20.45
C ILE A 599 -18.15 -14.33 -20.58
N LEU A 600 -17.98 -13.44 -19.61
CA LEU A 600 -16.83 -12.56 -19.56
C LEU A 600 -15.61 -13.33 -19.07
N ILE A 601 -14.49 -13.26 -19.79
CA ILE A 601 -13.21 -13.78 -19.35
C ILE A 601 -12.23 -12.62 -19.18
N SER A 602 -11.59 -12.53 -18.02
CA SER A 602 -10.73 -11.43 -17.65
C SER A 602 -9.73 -11.82 -16.57
N THR A 603 -8.51 -11.33 -16.71
CA THR A 603 -7.43 -11.44 -15.71
C THR A 603 -7.44 -10.26 -14.75
#